data_b770c4c97fbbb9647787529e53923aca
#
_entry.id   b770c4c97fbbb9647787529e53923aca
#
_cell.length_a   1.000
_cell.length_b   1.000
_cell.length_c   1.000
_cell.angle_alpha   90.00
_cell.angle_beta   90.00
_cell.angle_gamma   90.00
#
_symmetry.space_group_name_H-M   'P 1'
#
loop_
_entity.id
_entity.type
_entity.pdbx_description
1 polymer ?
#
loop_
_entity_poly.entity_id
_entity_poly.type
_entity_poly.pdbx_seq_one_letter_code
_entity_poly.pdbx_strand_id
1 'polypeptide(L)'
;GDGVLDNVDKCPTVAGPASNNGCPVKPTVEVMATLNEYARTILFDTNKATFKKESIDILKSMTAIFKEYPQADFVIAGHTDSVGSITSNQLLSERRATAVRDYLISNGINPDRLKTVGYGEGKPVDTNKTPAGRHNNRRTEVTLAE
;
A
#
# COMPACT_ATOMS: atom_id res chain seq x y z
N GLY A 1 -25.80 6.66 17.54
CA GLY A 1 -26.08 7.29 17.79
C GLY A 1 -25.77 6.32 18.39
N ASP A 2 -26.20 6.30 18.71
CA ASP A 2 -25.45 5.42 19.11
C ASP A 2 -25.35 5.48 20.54
N GLY A 3 -26.15 6.10 21.24
CA GLY A 3 -26.14 6.14 22.65
C GLY A 3 -24.81 6.49 23.19
N VAL A 4 -24.02 6.98 22.34
CA VAL A 4 -22.66 7.30 22.64
C VAL A 4 -22.54 8.77 22.67
N LEU A 5 -21.46 9.25 23.20
CA LEU A 5 -21.22 10.67 23.24
C LEU A 5 -21.36 11.31 21.88
N ASP A 6 -21.82 12.53 21.81
CA ASP A 6 -22.08 13.23 20.56
C ASP A 6 -20.88 13.23 19.63
N ASN A 7 -19.69 13.28 20.17
CA ASN A 7 -18.50 13.30 19.35
C ASN A 7 -18.25 11.99 18.63
N VAL A 8 -18.88 10.92 19.04
CA VAL A 8 -18.77 9.65 18.32
C VAL A 8 -19.86 9.48 17.30
N ASP A 9 -20.82 10.38 17.26
CA ASP A 9 -21.84 10.40 16.23
C ASP A 9 -21.44 11.18 15.00
N LYS A 10 -20.18 11.44 14.86
CA LYS A 10 -19.69 12.23 13.73
C LYS A 10 -19.92 11.56 12.39
N CYS A 11 -20.17 10.28 12.36
CA CYS A 11 -20.35 9.53 11.13
C CYS A 11 -21.70 8.81 11.10
N PRO A 12 -22.81 9.45 11.47
CA PRO A 12 -24.10 8.74 11.61
C PRO A 12 -24.64 8.23 10.30
N THR A 13 -24.20 8.77 9.18
CA THR A 13 -24.70 8.38 7.87
C THR A 13 -23.82 7.34 7.19
N VAL A 14 -22.75 6.94 7.82
CA VAL A 14 -21.80 6.01 7.22
C VAL A 14 -21.93 4.66 7.90
N ALA A 15 -22.17 3.63 7.10
CA ALA A 15 -22.24 2.27 7.62
C ALA A 15 -20.86 1.82 8.08
N GLY A 16 -20.79 1.30 9.27
CA GLY A 16 -19.57 0.74 9.83
C GLY A 16 -19.90 -0.40 10.74
N PRO A 17 -18.91 -1.09 11.30
CA PRO A 17 -19.16 -2.15 12.27
C PRO A 17 -19.94 -1.61 13.45
N ALA A 18 -20.80 -2.45 13.99
CA ALA A 18 -21.60 -2.05 15.13
C ALA A 18 -20.76 -1.53 16.30
N SER A 19 -19.58 -2.09 16.47
CA SER A 19 -18.66 -1.65 17.52
C SER A 19 -18.12 -0.25 17.31
N ASN A 20 -18.34 0.33 16.14
CA ASN A 20 -17.86 1.67 15.81
C ASN A 20 -18.98 2.68 15.68
N ASN A 21 -20.16 2.37 16.18
CA ASN A 21 -21.31 3.28 16.24
C ASN A 21 -21.64 3.93 14.88
N GLY A 22 -21.48 3.17 13.81
CA GLY A 22 -21.77 3.64 12.47
C GLY A 22 -20.65 4.37 11.80
N CYS A 23 -19.58 4.70 12.48
CA CYS A 23 -18.41 5.34 11.86
C CYS A 23 -17.54 4.31 11.14
N PRO A 24 -16.91 4.69 10.01
CA PRO A 24 -15.97 3.80 9.37
C PRO A 24 -14.79 3.50 10.29
N VAL A 25 -14.36 2.26 10.28
CA VAL A 25 -13.14 1.87 11.00
C VAL A 25 -11.95 2.27 10.16
N LYS A 26 -11.01 3.00 10.75
CA LYS A 26 -9.76 3.36 10.08
C LYS A 26 -8.63 2.45 10.54
N PRO A 27 -7.70 2.11 9.65
CA PRO A 27 -6.53 1.33 10.05
C PRO A 27 -5.75 2.03 11.14
N THR A 28 -5.35 1.27 12.14
CA THR A 28 -4.51 1.79 13.22
C THR A 28 -3.07 1.93 12.74
N VAL A 29 -2.24 2.58 13.55
CA VAL A 29 -0.80 2.67 13.27
C VAL A 29 -0.19 1.27 13.16
N GLU A 30 -0.61 0.36 14.03
CA GLU A 30 -0.11 -1.02 14.02
C GLU A 30 -0.52 -1.76 12.75
N VAL A 31 -1.75 -1.57 12.30
CA VAL A 31 -2.22 -2.18 11.05
C VAL A 31 -1.45 -1.63 9.85
N MET A 32 -1.22 -0.32 9.82
CA MET A 32 -0.44 0.28 8.75
C MET A 32 1.00 -0.19 8.77
N ALA A 33 1.59 -0.40 9.95
CA ALA A 33 2.94 -0.95 10.06
C ALA A 33 2.99 -2.37 9.51
N THR A 34 2.01 -3.21 9.83
CA THR A 34 1.92 -4.58 9.32
C THR A 34 1.76 -4.57 7.80
N LEU A 35 0.89 -3.70 7.30
CA LEU A 35 0.67 -3.57 5.85
C LEU A 35 1.95 -3.20 5.12
N ASN A 36 2.74 -2.28 5.69
CA ASN A 36 4.01 -1.87 5.11
C ASN A 36 5.10 -2.94 5.23
N GLU A 37 5.06 -3.77 6.26
CA GLU A 37 5.96 -4.93 6.33
C GLU A 37 5.69 -5.88 5.16
N TYR A 38 4.43 -6.17 4.89
CA TYR A 38 4.07 -6.95 3.72
C TYR A 38 4.51 -6.26 2.43
N ALA A 39 4.21 -4.98 2.29
CA ALA A 39 4.51 -4.23 1.07
C ALA A 39 6.01 -4.23 0.76
N ARG A 40 6.86 -4.11 1.77
CA ARG A 40 8.32 -4.11 1.60
C ARG A 40 8.86 -5.46 1.15
N THR A 41 8.14 -6.55 1.40
CA THR A 41 8.58 -7.88 1.02
C THR A 41 8.05 -8.32 -0.33
N ILE A 42 7.26 -7.49 -1.00
CA ILE A 42 6.82 -7.79 -2.37
C ILE A 42 8.04 -7.79 -3.28
N LEU A 43 8.23 -8.90 -3.98
CA LEU A 43 9.35 -9.06 -4.90
C LEU A 43 8.84 -9.05 -6.34
N PHE A 44 9.57 -8.33 -7.18
CA PHE A 44 9.30 -8.29 -8.62
C PHE A 44 10.42 -8.97 -9.38
N ASP A 45 10.11 -9.42 -10.57
CA ASP A 45 11.15 -9.89 -11.48
C ASP A 45 12.09 -8.72 -11.83
N THR A 46 13.36 -9.04 -12.07
CA THR A 46 14.37 -8.00 -12.30
C THR A 46 13.97 -7.10 -13.47
N ASN A 47 13.99 -5.78 -13.23
CA ASN A 47 13.64 -4.73 -14.20
C ASN A 47 12.21 -4.85 -14.76
N LYS A 48 11.33 -5.57 -14.06
CA LYS A 48 9.95 -5.78 -14.49
C LYS A 48 8.98 -5.39 -13.38
N ALA A 49 7.73 -5.23 -13.75
CA ALA A 49 6.64 -5.01 -12.82
C ALA A 49 5.76 -6.27 -12.66
N THR A 50 6.35 -7.44 -12.89
CA THR A 50 5.68 -8.73 -12.67
C THR A 50 6.15 -9.30 -11.35
N PHE A 51 5.21 -9.87 -10.59
CA PHE A 51 5.50 -10.38 -9.25
C PHE A 51 6.22 -11.71 -9.31
N LYS A 52 7.18 -11.88 -8.40
CA LYS A 52 7.71 -13.20 -8.15
C LYS A 52 6.64 -14.06 -7.47
N LYS A 53 6.72 -15.37 -7.69
CA LYS A 53 5.73 -16.31 -7.17
C LYS A 53 5.51 -16.19 -5.67
N GLU A 54 6.58 -16.01 -4.91
CA GLU A 54 6.52 -15.88 -3.45
C GLU A 54 5.71 -14.68 -2.99
N SER A 55 5.59 -13.65 -3.82
CA SER A 55 4.89 -12.42 -3.45
C SER A 55 3.38 -12.54 -3.54
N ILE A 56 2.87 -13.56 -4.20
CA ILE A 56 1.41 -13.71 -4.36
C ILE A 56 0.73 -13.92 -3.00
N ASP A 57 1.31 -14.71 -2.11
CA ASP A 57 0.76 -14.92 -0.78
C ASP A 57 0.78 -13.64 0.05
N ILE A 58 1.83 -12.84 -0.13
CA ILE A 58 1.95 -11.52 0.53
C ILE A 58 0.83 -10.62 0.04
N LEU A 59 0.60 -10.56 -1.26
CA LEU A 59 -0.46 -9.76 -1.85
C LEU A 59 -1.85 -10.20 -1.37
N LYS A 60 -2.06 -11.49 -1.19
CA LYS A 60 -3.32 -12.00 -0.63
C LYS A 60 -3.54 -11.53 0.80
N SER A 61 -2.49 -11.54 1.61
CA SER A 61 -2.57 -11.04 2.99
C SER A 61 -2.87 -9.55 3.03
N MET A 62 -2.26 -8.77 2.14
CA MET A 62 -2.55 -7.35 2.01
C MET A 62 -4.01 -7.12 1.59
N THR A 63 -4.49 -7.90 0.63
CA THR A 63 -5.86 -7.79 0.14
C THR A 63 -6.85 -7.97 1.30
N ALA A 64 -6.62 -8.94 2.17
CA ALA A 64 -7.47 -9.17 3.33
C ALA A 64 -7.54 -7.94 4.24
N ILE A 65 -6.41 -7.27 4.46
CA ILE A 65 -6.37 -6.04 5.27
C ILE A 65 -7.17 -4.93 4.59
N PHE A 66 -6.99 -4.74 3.29
CA PHE A 66 -7.76 -3.72 2.56
C PHE A 66 -9.27 -3.95 2.67
N LYS A 67 -9.69 -5.20 2.66
CA LYS A 67 -11.12 -5.56 2.78
C LYS A 67 -11.66 -5.32 4.18
N GLU A 68 -10.82 -5.39 5.20
CA GLU A 68 -11.24 -5.10 6.58
C GLU A 68 -11.58 -3.62 6.79
N TYR A 69 -11.05 -2.75 5.94
CA TYR A 69 -11.23 -1.30 6.07
C TYR A 69 -11.84 -0.72 4.80
N PRO A 70 -13.08 -1.10 4.47
CA PRO A 70 -13.66 -0.77 3.16
C PRO A 70 -13.88 0.72 2.91
N GLN A 71 -13.84 1.54 3.96
CA GLN A 71 -14.02 2.98 3.83
C GLN A 71 -12.70 3.74 3.75
N ALA A 72 -11.58 3.08 3.90
CA ALA A 72 -10.28 3.73 3.87
C ALA A 72 -9.73 3.78 2.46
N ASP A 73 -9.06 4.88 2.13
CA ASP A 73 -8.37 5.06 0.87
C ASP A 73 -6.86 5.00 1.11
N PHE A 74 -6.14 4.52 0.12
CA PHE A 74 -4.70 4.27 0.26
C PHE A 74 -3.92 4.80 -0.92
N VAL A 75 -2.66 5.15 -0.66
CA VAL A 75 -1.68 5.47 -1.70
C VAL A 75 -0.62 4.36 -1.70
N ILE A 76 -0.39 3.79 -2.86
CA ILE A 76 0.64 2.76 -3.07
C ILE A 76 1.82 3.43 -3.75
N ALA A 77 2.98 3.40 -3.09
CA ALA A 77 4.18 4.06 -3.57
C ALA A 77 5.24 3.04 -3.97
N GLY A 78 5.81 3.20 -5.15
CA GLY A 78 6.90 2.37 -5.63
C GLY A 78 8.23 3.10 -5.53
N HIS A 79 9.28 2.36 -5.18
CA HIS A 79 10.63 2.87 -5.03
C HIS A 79 11.65 1.95 -5.68
N THR A 80 12.73 2.53 -6.18
CA THR A 80 13.83 1.78 -6.77
C THR A 80 15.15 2.11 -6.06
N ASP A 81 16.19 1.34 -6.39
CA ASP A 81 17.56 1.75 -6.08
C ASP A 81 18.06 2.71 -7.17
N SER A 82 19.34 3.08 -7.11
CA SER A 82 19.92 4.03 -8.04
C SER A 82 20.59 3.39 -9.26
N VAL A 83 20.43 2.09 -9.47
CA VAL A 83 21.00 1.41 -10.64
C VAL A 83 20.13 1.71 -11.86
N GLY A 84 20.78 2.14 -12.93
CA GLY A 84 20.09 2.51 -14.16
C GLY A 84 19.80 4.01 -14.24
N SER A 85 19.04 4.42 -15.24
CA SER A 85 18.73 5.84 -15.44
C SER A 85 17.62 6.30 -14.50
N ILE A 86 17.62 7.58 -14.18
CA ILE A 86 16.57 8.21 -13.37
C ILE A 86 15.21 8.01 -14.03
N THR A 87 15.13 8.23 -15.34
CA THR A 87 13.87 8.08 -16.08
C THR A 87 13.35 6.65 -16.05
N SER A 88 14.22 5.67 -16.28
CA SER A 88 13.82 4.26 -16.24
C SER A 88 13.35 3.85 -14.87
N ASN A 89 14.02 4.30 -13.82
CA ASN A 89 13.65 3.99 -12.44
C ASN A 89 12.34 4.64 -12.07
N GLN A 90 12.09 5.86 -12.52
CA GLN A 90 10.81 6.52 -12.29
C GLN A 90 9.67 5.72 -12.92
N LEU A 91 9.81 5.33 -14.17
CA LEU A 91 8.79 4.54 -14.86
C LEU A 91 8.59 3.17 -14.21
N LEU A 92 9.67 2.52 -13.82
CA LEU A 92 9.61 1.21 -13.19
C LEU A 92 8.86 1.27 -11.85
N SER A 93 9.15 2.30 -11.04
CA SER A 93 8.48 2.47 -9.75
C SER A 93 6.98 2.72 -9.93
N GLU A 94 6.60 3.50 -10.93
CA GLU A 94 5.19 3.74 -11.26
C GLU A 94 4.50 2.45 -11.71
N ARG A 95 5.15 1.69 -12.57
CA ARG A 95 4.59 0.41 -13.06
C ARG A 95 4.42 -0.60 -11.95
N ARG A 96 5.37 -0.65 -11.01
CA ARG A 96 5.30 -1.58 -9.88
C ARG A 96 4.17 -1.21 -8.91
N ALA A 97 4.01 0.08 -8.62
CA ALA A 97 2.89 0.54 -7.81
C ALA A 97 1.56 0.21 -8.49
N THR A 98 1.48 0.43 -9.79
CA THR A 98 0.28 0.12 -10.58
C THR A 98 0.01 -1.38 -10.59
N ALA A 99 1.03 -2.23 -10.66
CA ALA A 99 0.85 -3.67 -10.62
C ALA A 99 0.23 -4.12 -9.30
N VAL A 100 0.66 -3.55 -8.18
CA VAL A 100 0.06 -3.83 -6.87
C VAL A 100 -1.41 -3.41 -6.86
N ARG A 101 -1.69 -2.21 -7.34
CA ARG A 101 -3.06 -1.70 -7.44
C ARG A 101 -3.94 -2.61 -8.28
N ASP A 102 -3.46 -3.00 -9.44
CA ASP A 102 -4.22 -3.85 -10.36
C ASP A 102 -4.51 -5.22 -9.75
N TYR A 103 -3.57 -5.78 -9.01
CA TYR A 103 -3.81 -7.02 -8.28
C TYR A 103 -4.94 -6.87 -7.26
N LEU A 104 -4.91 -5.79 -6.48
CA LEU A 104 -5.94 -5.52 -5.48
C LEU A 104 -7.31 -5.34 -6.13
N ILE A 105 -7.38 -4.61 -7.24
CA ILE A 105 -8.63 -4.41 -8.00
C ILE A 105 -9.16 -5.75 -8.50
N SER A 106 -8.30 -6.60 -9.04
CA SER A 106 -8.69 -7.92 -9.53
C SER A 106 -9.24 -8.81 -8.41
N ASN A 107 -8.91 -8.51 -7.17
CA ASN A 107 -9.35 -9.27 -6.02
C ASN A 107 -10.45 -8.57 -5.21
N GLY A 108 -11.11 -7.60 -5.82
CA GLY A 108 -12.33 -7.03 -5.27
C GLY A 108 -12.20 -5.69 -4.56
N ILE A 109 -11.03 -5.06 -4.62
CA ILE A 109 -10.86 -3.73 -4.02
C ILE A 109 -11.32 -2.68 -5.03
N ASN A 110 -12.11 -1.72 -4.57
CA ASN A 110 -12.63 -0.66 -5.43
C ASN A 110 -11.47 0.25 -5.91
N PRO A 111 -11.34 0.47 -7.22
CA PRO A 111 -10.28 1.33 -7.76
C PRO A 111 -10.23 2.73 -7.16
N ASP A 112 -11.37 3.29 -6.79
CA ASP A 112 -11.44 4.65 -6.24
C ASP A 112 -10.75 4.78 -4.89
N ARG A 113 -10.49 3.66 -4.21
CA ARG A 113 -9.80 3.64 -2.93
C ARG A 113 -8.29 3.62 -3.06
N LEU A 114 -7.77 3.45 -4.26
CA LEU A 114 -6.35 3.17 -4.49
C LEU A 114 -5.75 4.20 -5.43
N LYS A 115 -4.72 4.88 -4.96
CA LYS A 115 -3.90 5.78 -5.77
C LYS A 115 -2.49 5.22 -5.84
N THR A 116 -1.77 5.56 -6.90
CA THR A 116 -0.40 5.11 -7.07
C THR A 116 0.53 6.29 -7.28
N VAL A 117 1.77 6.15 -6.84
CA VAL A 117 2.83 7.10 -7.09
C VAL A 117 4.15 6.35 -7.23
N GLY A 118 4.99 6.80 -8.15
CA GLY A 118 6.34 6.26 -8.28
C GLY A 118 7.34 7.34 -7.88
N TYR A 119 8.23 7.01 -6.97
CA TYR A 119 9.28 7.94 -6.53
C TYR A 119 10.63 7.64 -7.17
N GLY A 120 10.72 6.56 -7.95
CA GLY A 120 12.00 6.16 -8.54
C GLY A 120 13.04 5.98 -7.45
N GLU A 121 14.24 6.52 -7.67
CA GLU A 121 15.33 6.44 -6.70
C GLU A 121 15.40 7.64 -5.74
N GLY A 122 14.44 8.56 -5.83
CA GLY A 122 14.51 9.84 -5.12
C GLY A 122 14.31 9.80 -3.62
N LYS A 123 13.80 8.69 -3.06
CA LYS A 123 13.53 8.57 -1.62
C LYS A 123 14.17 7.30 -1.05
N PRO A 124 15.50 7.22 -1.00
CA PRO A 124 16.16 6.03 -0.46
C PRO A 124 15.96 5.93 1.06
N VAL A 125 15.89 4.69 1.56
CA VAL A 125 15.87 4.40 3.00
C VAL A 125 17.19 3.80 3.47
N ASP A 126 18.07 3.46 2.53
CA ASP A 126 19.37 2.86 2.83
C ASP A 126 20.38 3.32 1.77
N THR A 127 21.62 2.92 1.91
CA THR A 127 22.65 3.24 0.93
C THR A 127 22.45 2.50 -0.38
N ASN A 128 22.77 3.14 -1.48
CA ASN A 128 22.81 2.49 -2.78
C ASN A 128 24.19 1.89 -3.11
N LYS A 129 25.14 2.00 -2.18
CA LYS A 129 26.51 1.55 -2.40
C LYS A 129 26.70 0.05 -2.17
N THR A 130 25.77 -0.60 -1.47
CA THR A 130 25.86 -2.02 -1.18
C THR A 130 24.65 -2.76 -1.77
N PRO A 131 24.81 -4.05 -2.10
CA PRO A 131 23.67 -4.85 -2.56
C PRO A 131 22.52 -4.91 -1.54
N ALA A 132 22.83 -5.02 -0.25
CA ALA A 132 21.82 -5.04 0.80
C ALA A 132 21.06 -3.72 0.87
N GLY A 133 21.77 -2.58 0.80
CA GLY A 133 21.14 -1.27 0.82
C GLY A 133 20.27 -1.04 -0.40
N ARG A 134 20.73 -1.45 -1.57
CA ARG A 134 19.92 -1.35 -2.79
C ARG A 134 18.66 -2.20 -2.69
N HIS A 135 18.75 -3.39 -2.14
CA HIS A 135 17.59 -4.24 -1.91
C HIS A 135 16.55 -3.54 -1.03
N ASN A 136 16.99 -2.87 0.03
CA ASN A 136 16.10 -2.15 0.93
C ASN A 136 15.44 -0.95 0.24
N ASN A 137 16.12 -0.35 -0.74
CA ASN A 137 15.56 0.78 -1.50
C ASN A 137 14.54 0.34 -2.55
N ARG A 138 14.63 -0.90 -3.05
CA ARG A 138 13.65 -1.48 -3.96
C ARG A 138 12.46 -1.98 -3.16
N ARG A 139 11.49 -1.09 -2.92
CA ARG A 139 10.38 -1.41 -2.04
C ARG A 139 9.08 -0.80 -2.51
N THR A 140 7.99 -1.33 -1.98
CA THR A 140 6.66 -0.73 -2.08
C THR A 140 6.26 -0.26 -0.68
N GLU A 141 5.59 0.88 -0.62
CA GLU A 141 5.04 1.41 0.63
C GLU A 141 3.56 1.73 0.43
N VAL A 142 2.80 1.67 1.52
CA VAL A 142 1.37 2.00 1.50
C VAL A 142 1.11 3.00 2.61
N THR A 143 0.42 4.08 2.26
CA THR A 143 0.00 5.10 3.23
C THR A 143 -1.50 5.35 3.08
N LEU A 144 -2.10 5.91 4.13
CA LEU A 144 -3.49 6.34 4.05
C LEU A 144 -3.58 7.60 3.19
N ALA A 145 -4.57 7.63 2.31
CA ALA A 145 -4.90 8.81 1.53
C ALA A 145 -5.88 9.64 2.35
N GLU A 146 -5.52 10.87 2.61
CA GLU A 146 -6.37 11.78 3.38
C GLU A 146 -6.80 12.98 2.58
#